data_db4a82db94ce9271481e1783ed274d5f
#
_entry.id   db4a82db94ce9271481e1783ed274d5f
#
_cell.length_a   1.000
_cell.length_b   1.000
_cell.length_c   1.000
_cell.angle_alpha   90.00
_cell.angle_beta   90.00
_cell.angle_gamma   90.00
#
_symmetry.space_group_name_H-M   'P 1'
#
loop_
_entity.id
_entity.type
_entity.pdbx_description
1 polymer ?
#
loop_
_entity_poly.entity_id
_entity_poly.type
_entity_poly.pdbx_seq_one_letter_code
_entity_poly.pdbx_strand_id
1 'polypeptide(L)'
;VSLFKSVNQVKRRINPRLDIDGIVLTMVDKRTNLSKDVCAALRSAYGHALKIYRAEIPVSTRTAESAASTHSVLIYDANGPASLAYKALAKEVTENERVRQQHQSALARKSLFE
;
A
#
# COMPACT_ATOMS: atom_id res chain seq x y z
N VAL A 1 -3.46 12.67 12.46
CA VAL A 1 -3.73 11.26 12.36
C VAL A 1 -2.69 10.47 13.15
N SER A 2 -3.14 9.60 14.04
CA SER A 2 -2.26 8.93 15.01
C SER A 2 -1.21 8.02 14.36
N LEU A 3 -1.53 7.39 13.22
CA LEU A 3 -0.58 6.53 12.51
C LEU A 3 0.62 7.31 12.02
N PHE A 4 0.43 8.49 11.44
CA PHE A 4 1.53 9.33 10.97
C PHE A 4 2.40 9.84 12.12
N LYS A 5 1.79 10.13 13.27
CA LYS A 5 2.55 10.50 14.47
C LYS A 5 3.44 9.35 14.91
N SER A 6 2.92 8.13 14.93
CA SER A 6 3.70 6.94 15.29
C SER A 6 4.87 6.70 14.34
N VAL A 7 4.64 6.82 13.03
CA VAL A 7 5.69 6.68 12.01
C VAL A 7 6.77 7.76 12.21
N ASN A 8 6.37 9.00 12.44
CA ASN A 8 7.32 10.09 12.66
C ASN A 8 8.15 9.90 13.93
N GLN A 9 7.57 9.37 15.00
CA GLN A 9 8.29 9.06 16.24
C GLN A 9 9.34 7.97 16.00
N VAL A 10 8.98 6.91 15.28
CA VAL A 10 9.92 5.83 14.92
C VAL A 10 11.05 6.40 14.07
N LYS A 11 10.73 7.23 13.09
CA LYS A 11 11.73 7.86 12.23
C LYS A 11 12.72 8.71 13.02
N ARG A 12 12.24 9.50 13.97
CA ARG A 12 13.10 10.38 14.77
C ARG A 12 13.96 9.63 15.79
N ARG A 13 13.37 8.63 16.48
CA ARG A 13 13.99 8.00 17.65
C ARG A 13 14.75 6.72 17.36
N ILE A 14 14.31 5.96 16.33
CA ILE A 14 14.81 4.62 16.07
C ILE A 14 15.52 4.54 14.73
N ASN A 15 14.89 5.01 13.66
CA ASN A 15 15.42 4.88 12.31
C ASN A 15 15.17 6.14 11.47
N PRO A 16 16.16 7.05 11.39
CA PRO A 16 16.02 8.27 10.60
C PRO A 16 15.95 8.03 9.09
N ARG A 17 16.26 6.80 8.63
CA ARG A 17 16.16 6.41 7.21
C ARG A 17 14.79 5.82 6.85
N LEU A 18 13.91 5.66 7.84
CA LEU A 18 12.56 5.17 7.61
C LEU A 18 11.82 6.12 6.68
N ASP A 19 11.18 5.56 5.66
CA ASP A 19 10.40 6.33 4.70
C ASP A 19 9.08 5.63 4.43
N ILE A 20 8.09 6.38 3.95
CA ILE A 20 6.78 5.83 3.57
C ILE A 20 6.77 5.62 2.06
N ASP A 21 6.71 4.37 1.61
CA ASP A 21 6.61 4.05 0.18
C ASP A 21 5.23 4.34 -0.37
N GLY A 22 4.21 4.14 0.42
CA GLY A 22 2.83 4.35 0.02
C GLY A 22 1.85 3.85 1.05
N ILE A 23 0.58 3.99 0.72
CA ILE A 23 -0.55 3.58 1.55
C ILE A 23 -1.42 2.63 0.75
N VAL A 24 -1.80 1.51 1.35
CA VAL A 24 -2.80 0.61 0.80
C VAL A 24 -4.05 0.62 1.69
N LEU A 25 -5.21 0.75 1.07
CA LEU A 25 -6.49 0.71 1.79
C LEU A 25 -6.91 -0.75 1.92
N THR A 26 -7.19 -1.18 3.14
CA THR A 26 -7.57 -2.56 3.44
C THR A 26 -8.98 -2.61 4.03
N MET A 27 -9.54 -3.82 4.10
CA MET A 27 -10.88 -4.07 4.62
C MET A 27 -11.94 -3.19 3.94
N VAL A 28 -11.77 -2.98 2.64
CA VAL A 28 -12.68 -2.16 1.84
C VAL A 28 -13.93 -2.96 1.52
N ASP A 29 -15.10 -2.43 1.86
CA ASP A 29 -16.37 -3.05 1.54
C ASP A 29 -17.09 -2.24 0.45
N LYS A 30 -16.96 -2.68 -0.79
CA LYS A 30 -17.53 -2.00 -1.96
C LYS A 30 -19.06 -2.01 -1.99
N ARG A 31 -19.71 -2.78 -1.12
CA ARG A 31 -21.15 -2.83 -1.00
C ARG A 31 -21.74 -1.65 -0.23
N THR A 32 -20.91 -0.94 0.55
CA THR A 32 -21.37 0.17 1.37
C THR A 32 -20.95 1.51 0.77
N ASN A 33 -21.85 2.49 0.83
CA ASN A 33 -21.54 3.86 0.42
C ASN A 33 -20.53 4.51 1.39
N LEU A 34 -20.62 4.17 2.68
CA LEU A 34 -19.70 4.69 3.68
C LEU A 34 -18.25 4.34 3.34
N SER A 35 -17.98 3.09 3.00
CA SER A 35 -16.63 2.65 2.62
C SER A 35 -16.14 3.38 1.37
N LYS A 36 -16.99 3.50 0.35
CA LYS A 36 -16.66 4.24 -0.87
C LYS A 36 -16.35 5.71 -0.59
N ASP A 37 -17.14 6.35 0.25
CA ASP A 37 -16.98 7.77 0.60
C ASP A 37 -15.69 7.99 1.41
N VAL A 38 -15.38 7.11 2.35
CA VAL A 38 -14.17 7.18 3.15
C VAL A 38 -12.93 7.00 2.26
N CYS A 39 -12.94 6.03 1.36
CA CYS A 39 -11.83 5.81 0.44
C CYS A 39 -11.61 7.02 -0.48
N ALA A 40 -12.69 7.58 -1.03
CA ALA A 40 -12.61 8.77 -1.87
C ALA A 40 -12.09 9.98 -1.10
N ALA A 41 -12.54 10.18 0.13
CA ALA A 41 -12.07 11.26 0.98
C ALA A 41 -10.57 11.15 1.30
N LEU A 42 -10.10 9.94 1.61
CA LEU A 42 -8.69 9.69 1.88
C LEU A 42 -7.82 9.96 0.64
N ARG A 43 -8.25 9.50 -0.53
CA ARG A 43 -7.53 9.76 -1.78
C ARG A 43 -7.47 11.24 -2.11
N SER A 44 -8.55 11.97 -1.90
CA SER A 44 -8.59 13.43 -2.13
C SER A 44 -7.72 14.19 -1.13
N ALA A 45 -7.74 13.80 0.14
CA ALA A 45 -7.01 14.50 1.19
C ALA A 45 -5.50 14.26 1.13
N TYR A 46 -5.06 13.04 0.84
CA TYR A 46 -3.66 12.63 0.95
C TYR A 46 -3.00 12.22 -0.36
N GLY A 47 -3.76 12.04 -1.44
CA GLY A 47 -3.25 11.56 -2.71
C GLY A 47 -2.20 12.45 -3.38
N HIS A 48 -2.15 13.73 -3.03
CA HIS A 48 -1.14 14.66 -3.53
C HIS A 48 0.17 14.62 -2.75
N ALA A 49 0.10 14.28 -1.47
CA ALA A 49 1.25 14.25 -0.57
C ALA A 49 1.89 12.88 -0.49
N LEU A 50 1.10 11.81 -0.63
CA LEU A 50 1.53 10.43 -0.43
C LEU A 50 1.01 9.56 -1.57
N LYS A 51 1.77 8.52 -1.91
CA LYS A 51 1.32 7.49 -2.85
C LYS A 51 0.23 6.65 -2.17
N ILE A 52 -0.96 6.65 -2.74
CA ILE A 52 -2.02 5.71 -2.35
C ILE A 52 -2.18 4.72 -3.50
N TYR A 53 -1.91 3.43 -3.24
CA TYR A 53 -1.98 2.39 -4.25
C TYR A 53 -3.41 2.25 -4.77
N ARG A 54 -3.56 1.93 -6.06
CA ARG A 54 -4.87 1.70 -6.68
C ARG A 54 -5.52 0.42 -6.16
N ALA A 55 -4.70 -0.61 -5.91
CA ALA A 55 -5.18 -1.86 -5.36
C ALA A 55 -5.75 -1.62 -3.96
N GLU A 56 -6.98 -2.08 -3.75
CA GLU A 56 -7.67 -2.03 -2.46
C GLU A 56 -7.96 -3.45 -2.02
N ILE A 57 -7.60 -3.77 -0.78
CA ILE A 57 -7.80 -5.12 -0.24
C ILE A 57 -9.21 -5.19 0.33
N PRO A 58 -10.11 -6.01 -0.26
CA PRO A 58 -11.48 -6.09 0.20
C PRO A 58 -11.63 -6.85 1.50
N VAL A 59 -12.73 -6.58 2.20
CA VAL A 59 -13.19 -7.46 3.29
C VAL A 59 -13.45 -8.84 2.69
N SER A 60 -12.89 -9.88 3.34
CA SER A 60 -13.00 -11.24 2.84
C SER A 60 -13.07 -12.23 3.99
N THR A 61 -14.12 -13.05 4.00
CA THR A 61 -14.22 -14.18 4.92
C THR A 61 -13.18 -15.25 4.61
N ARG A 62 -12.77 -15.38 3.35
CA ARG A 62 -11.72 -16.31 2.93
C ARG A 62 -10.37 -15.96 3.51
N THR A 63 -10.07 -14.66 3.65
CA THR A 63 -8.84 -14.22 4.32
C THR A 63 -8.85 -14.64 5.78
N ALA A 64 -9.97 -14.46 6.49
CA ALA A 64 -10.11 -14.90 7.88
C ALA A 64 -10.02 -16.43 8.00
N GLU A 65 -10.66 -17.18 7.10
CA GLU A 65 -10.58 -18.64 7.06
C GLU A 65 -9.15 -19.12 6.79
N SER A 66 -8.42 -18.46 5.89
CA SER A 66 -7.04 -18.80 5.59
C SER A 66 -6.13 -18.66 6.81
N ALA A 67 -6.34 -17.61 7.61
CA ALA A 67 -5.61 -17.42 8.85
C ALA A 67 -5.90 -18.54 9.85
N ALA A 68 -7.16 -18.95 9.99
CA ALA A 68 -7.56 -20.06 10.84
C ALA A 68 -6.98 -21.40 10.39
N SER A 69 -6.84 -21.62 9.08
CA SER A 69 -6.26 -22.84 8.50
C SER A 69 -4.73 -22.82 8.42
N THR A 70 -4.09 -21.75 8.83
CA THR A 70 -2.64 -21.52 8.73
C THR A 70 -2.09 -21.52 7.30
N HIS A 71 -2.93 -21.29 6.32
CA HIS A 71 -2.54 -21.14 4.92
C HIS A 71 -2.66 -19.68 4.48
N SER A 72 -1.80 -19.26 3.55
CA SER A 72 -1.92 -17.96 2.90
C SER A 72 -3.22 -17.91 2.08
N VAL A 73 -3.89 -16.75 2.06
CA VAL A 73 -5.07 -16.54 1.21
C VAL A 73 -4.75 -16.76 -0.27
N LEU A 74 -3.51 -16.54 -0.69
CA LEU A 74 -3.06 -16.78 -2.07
C LEU A 74 -3.07 -18.25 -2.44
N ILE A 75 -2.94 -19.15 -1.46
CA ILE A 75 -3.04 -20.60 -1.63
C ILE A 75 -4.46 -21.06 -1.34
N TYR A 76 -5.06 -20.57 -0.25
CA TYR A 76 -6.38 -21.00 0.22
C TYR A 76 -7.50 -20.63 -0.75
N ASP A 77 -7.41 -19.44 -1.36
CA ASP A 77 -8.41 -18.93 -2.30
C ASP A 77 -7.71 -18.12 -3.42
N ALA A 78 -6.97 -18.84 -4.27
CA ALA A 78 -6.07 -18.23 -5.26
C ALA A 78 -6.78 -17.31 -6.27
N ASN A 79 -8.03 -17.57 -6.59
CA ASN A 79 -8.81 -16.80 -7.55
C ASN A 79 -9.84 -15.87 -6.89
N GLY A 80 -9.84 -15.78 -5.57
CA GLY A 80 -10.75 -14.92 -4.83
C GLY A 80 -10.39 -13.43 -4.95
N PRO A 81 -11.35 -12.54 -4.61
CA PRO A 81 -11.13 -11.10 -4.72
C PRO A 81 -9.92 -10.59 -3.90
N ALA A 82 -9.71 -11.11 -2.69
CA ALA A 82 -8.58 -10.72 -1.86
C ALA A 82 -7.24 -11.14 -2.50
N SER A 83 -7.15 -12.37 -3.00
CA SER A 83 -5.94 -12.86 -3.66
C SER A 83 -5.59 -12.06 -4.90
N LEU A 84 -6.60 -11.74 -5.72
CA LEU A 84 -6.40 -10.91 -6.91
C LEU A 84 -5.95 -9.49 -6.53
N ALA A 85 -6.51 -8.94 -5.45
CA ALA A 85 -6.12 -7.62 -4.96
C ALA A 85 -4.67 -7.60 -4.45
N TYR A 86 -4.24 -8.61 -3.70
CA TYR A 86 -2.85 -8.72 -3.25
C TYR A 86 -1.87 -8.87 -4.41
N LYS A 87 -2.24 -9.63 -5.44
CA LYS A 87 -1.42 -9.76 -6.65
C LYS A 87 -1.30 -8.43 -7.40
N ALA A 88 -2.39 -7.69 -7.51
CA ALA A 88 -2.39 -6.36 -8.11
C ALA A 88 -1.53 -5.38 -7.30
N LEU A 89 -1.62 -5.43 -5.98
CA LEU A 89 -0.80 -4.62 -5.09
C LEU A 89 0.69 -4.94 -5.26
N ALA A 90 1.05 -6.21 -5.34
CA ALA A 90 2.44 -6.63 -5.55
C ALA A 90 3.01 -6.05 -6.86
N LYS A 91 2.23 -6.04 -7.92
CA LYS A 91 2.63 -5.42 -9.19
C LYS A 91 2.84 -3.91 -9.05
N GLU A 92 1.94 -3.22 -8.37
CA GLU A 92 2.06 -1.77 -8.16
C GLU A 92 3.29 -1.43 -7.30
N VAL A 93 3.55 -2.18 -6.24
CA VAL A 93 4.71 -1.97 -5.37
C VAL A 93 6.00 -2.19 -6.17
N THR A 94 6.07 -3.23 -6.97
CA THR A 94 7.23 -3.52 -7.82
C THR A 94 7.47 -2.41 -8.83
N GLU A 95 6.43 -1.92 -9.48
CA GLU A 95 6.52 -0.83 -10.46
C GLU A 95 6.93 0.49 -9.79
N ASN A 96 6.37 0.79 -8.62
CA ASN A 96 6.74 1.98 -7.85
C ASN A 96 8.22 1.95 -7.48
N GLU A 97 8.74 0.81 -7.06
CA GLU A 97 10.15 0.65 -6.73
C GLU A 97 11.05 0.82 -7.96
N ARG A 98 10.65 0.27 -9.10
CA ARG A 98 11.38 0.44 -10.36
C ARG A 98 11.49 1.90 -10.75
N VAL A 99 10.38 2.63 -10.68
CA VAL A 99 10.34 4.06 -11.00
C VAL A 99 11.24 4.86 -10.06
N ARG A 100 11.22 4.54 -8.76
CA ARG A 100 12.10 5.19 -7.78
C ARG A 100 13.57 4.93 -8.08
N GLN A 101 13.94 3.70 -8.41
CA GLN A 101 15.31 3.35 -8.77
C GLN A 101 15.79 4.08 -10.03
N GLN A 102 14.93 4.16 -11.04
CA GLN A 102 15.24 4.91 -12.27
C GLN A 102 15.43 6.39 -11.99
N HIS A 103 14.58 6.96 -11.15
CA HIS A 103 14.68 8.37 -10.77
C HIS A 103 15.97 8.64 -10.00
N GLN A 104 16.34 7.80 -9.05
CA GLN A 104 17.58 7.92 -8.28
C GLN A 104 18.80 7.79 -9.19
N SER A 105 18.78 6.86 -10.15
CA SER A 105 19.85 6.69 -11.13
C SER A 105 20.00 7.92 -12.03
N ALA A 106 18.91 8.50 -12.47
CA ALA A 106 18.91 9.71 -13.28
C ALA A 106 19.49 10.90 -12.51
N LEU A 107 19.10 11.05 -11.23
CA LEU A 107 19.66 12.10 -10.36
C LEU A 107 21.15 11.90 -10.11
N ALA A 108 21.59 10.67 -9.89
CA ALA A 108 23.00 10.37 -9.71
C ALA A 108 23.84 10.70 -10.96
N ARG A 109 23.33 10.36 -12.15
CA ARG A 109 23.98 10.72 -13.41
C ARG A 109 24.07 12.22 -13.59
N LYS A 110 22.99 12.93 -13.32
CA LYS A 110 22.96 14.38 -13.41
C LYS A 110 23.99 15.01 -12.48
N SER A 111 24.07 14.53 -11.26
CA SER A 111 25.06 15.01 -10.27
C SER A 111 26.51 14.79 -10.73
N LEU A 112 26.80 13.72 -11.44
CA LEU A 112 28.15 13.44 -11.96
C LEU A 112 28.59 14.42 -13.06
N PHE A 113 27.65 15.02 -13.77
CA PHE A 113 27.95 15.93 -14.88
C PHE A 113 27.76 17.41 -14.52
N GLU A 114 27.35 17.70 -13.31
CA GLU A 114 27.32 19.05 -12.77
C GLU A 114 28.61 19.39 -12.04
#